data_8390c92425c907e2c4f35cf35fdbe949
#
_entry.id   8390c92425c907e2c4f35cf35fdbe949
#
_cell.length_a   1.000
_cell.length_b   1.000
_cell.length_c   1.000
_cell.angle_alpha   90.00
_cell.angle_beta   90.00
_cell.angle_gamma   90.00
#
_symmetry.space_group_name_H-M   'P 1'
#
loop_
_entity.id
_entity.type
_entity.pdbx_description
1 polymer ?
#
loop_
_entity_poly.entity_id
_entity_poly.type
_entity_poly.pdbx_seq_one_letter_code
_entity_poly.pdbx_strand_id
1 'polypeptide(L)'
;MHYLWELIQQLFHPKSIIEYGGLTLLLFVIFAETGLFFGFFLPGDSLLFIAGLLTATSEESTSINSEHLFKVPILILIPSLLASAVLGNFVGYYFGLKTGDVLLTRKDSWFFKKKYIYLASDFYHKRGGMAIILGRFLPIIRTFVPIFAGIVKLEFKKFALYNFVGGFFWISTLTLAGYFLGKTYPALGDHLEYVVVFLIIISLIPIAVTYFKNKARQIKLKHNEH
;
A
#
# COMPACT_ATOMS: atom_id res chain seq x y z
N MET A 1 -2.23 -22.33 21.99
CA MET A 1 -2.79 -21.09 21.43
C MET A 1 -1.82 -19.91 21.53
N HIS A 2 -1.05 -19.77 22.63
CA HIS A 2 -0.05 -18.70 22.79
C HIS A 2 1.03 -18.74 21.69
N TYR A 3 1.56 -19.89 21.37
CA TYR A 3 2.61 -20.08 20.35
C TYR A 3 2.16 -19.72 18.93
N LEU A 4 0.92 -20.02 18.57
CA LEU A 4 0.36 -19.62 17.27
C LEU A 4 0.14 -18.10 17.20
N TRP A 5 -0.23 -17.47 18.29
CA TRP A 5 -0.39 -16.02 18.38
C TRP A 5 0.96 -15.30 18.26
N GLU A 6 1.99 -15.79 18.93
CA GLU A 6 3.36 -15.27 18.82
C GLU A 6 3.92 -15.44 17.40
N LEU A 7 3.70 -16.61 16.76
CA LEU A 7 4.06 -16.84 15.36
C LEU A 7 3.34 -15.87 14.41
N ILE A 8 2.04 -15.63 14.61
CA ILE A 8 1.28 -14.68 13.81
C ILE A 8 1.83 -13.26 14.01
N GLN A 9 2.09 -12.84 15.25
CA GLN A 9 2.68 -11.54 15.51
C GLN A 9 4.07 -11.38 14.87
N GLN A 10 4.91 -12.40 14.92
CA GLN A 10 6.23 -12.39 14.26
C GLN A 10 6.13 -12.33 12.75
N LEU A 11 5.18 -13.04 12.13
CA LEU A 11 4.95 -13.03 10.69
C LEU A 11 4.40 -11.69 10.18
N PHE A 12 3.67 -10.94 11.03
CA PHE A 12 3.18 -9.60 10.67
C PHE A 12 4.12 -8.47 11.08
N HIS A 13 5.24 -8.78 11.78
CA HIS A 13 6.23 -7.76 12.13
C HIS A 13 7.06 -7.41 10.89
N PRO A 14 7.04 -6.15 10.42
CA PRO A 14 7.71 -5.75 9.17
C PRO A 14 9.20 -6.08 9.14
N LYS A 15 9.88 -5.98 10.28
CA LYS A 15 11.29 -6.34 10.43
C LYS A 15 11.52 -7.82 10.15
N SER A 16 10.72 -8.70 10.76
CA SER A 16 10.83 -10.15 10.58
C SER A 16 10.57 -10.58 9.14
N ILE A 17 9.61 -9.95 8.45
CA ILE A 17 9.32 -10.23 7.04
C ILE A 17 10.58 -10.00 6.19
N ILE A 18 11.31 -8.92 6.45
CA ILE A 18 12.50 -8.58 5.66
C ILE A 18 13.71 -9.41 6.09
N GLU A 19 13.93 -9.62 7.40
CA GLU A 19 15.08 -10.36 7.91
C GLU A 19 15.03 -11.86 7.58
N TYR A 20 13.86 -12.51 7.70
CA TYR A 20 13.72 -13.94 7.43
C TYR A 20 13.36 -14.26 5.99
N GLY A 21 12.55 -13.43 5.35
CA GLY A 21 12.05 -13.66 4.01
C GLY A 21 12.83 -12.93 2.91
N GLY A 22 13.67 -11.98 3.31
CA GLY A 22 14.47 -11.18 2.39
C GLY A 22 13.63 -10.46 1.32
N LEU A 23 14.27 -10.21 0.17
CA LEU A 23 13.63 -9.55 -0.96
C LEU A 23 12.41 -10.34 -1.49
N THR A 24 12.48 -11.66 -1.52
CA THR A 24 11.41 -12.48 -2.11
C THR A 24 10.09 -12.34 -1.35
N LEU A 25 10.13 -12.44 -0.02
CA LEU A 25 8.93 -12.30 0.80
C LEU A 25 8.41 -10.87 0.75
N LEU A 26 9.30 -9.88 0.76
CA LEU A 26 8.95 -8.47 0.61
C LEU A 26 8.21 -8.23 -0.71
N LEU A 27 8.72 -8.73 -1.83
CA LEU A 27 8.07 -8.61 -3.14
C LEU A 27 6.70 -9.30 -3.14
N PHE A 28 6.60 -10.49 -2.55
CA PHE A 28 5.33 -11.20 -2.45
C PHE A 28 4.28 -10.42 -1.63
N VAL A 29 4.68 -9.83 -0.50
CA VAL A 29 3.78 -9.02 0.33
C VAL A 29 3.31 -7.78 -0.44
N ILE A 30 4.21 -7.05 -1.12
CA ILE A 30 3.82 -5.88 -1.93
C ILE A 30 2.91 -6.28 -3.09
N PHE A 31 3.18 -7.42 -3.75
CA PHE A 31 2.29 -7.97 -4.78
C PHE A 31 0.90 -8.28 -4.22
N ALA A 32 0.83 -8.99 -3.09
CA ALA A 32 -0.42 -9.36 -2.45
C ALA A 32 -1.22 -8.16 -1.97
N GLU A 33 -0.56 -7.17 -1.38
CA GLU A 33 -1.18 -5.93 -0.93
C GLU A 33 -1.81 -5.13 -2.06
N THR A 34 -1.11 -5.04 -3.20
CA THR A 34 -1.57 -4.24 -4.34
C THR A 34 -2.55 -5.00 -5.24
N GLY A 35 -2.46 -6.33 -5.29
CA GLY A 35 -3.22 -7.16 -6.22
C GLY A 35 -4.43 -7.86 -5.62
N LEU A 36 -4.41 -8.15 -4.32
CA LEU A 36 -5.47 -8.91 -3.67
C LEU A 36 -6.44 -7.99 -2.92
N PHE A 37 -7.72 -8.30 -3.01
CA PHE A 37 -8.80 -7.54 -2.36
C PHE A 37 -8.59 -7.37 -0.83
N PHE A 38 -7.98 -8.38 -0.18
CA PHE A 38 -7.68 -8.37 1.25
C PHE A 38 -6.31 -7.78 1.60
N GLY A 39 -5.55 -7.34 0.61
CA GLY A 39 -4.18 -6.85 0.78
C GLY A 39 -4.06 -5.57 1.61
N PHE A 40 -5.14 -4.81 1.78
CA PHE A 40 -5.11 -3.56 2.56
C PHE A 40 -4.79 -3.76 4.06
N PHE A 41 -4.86 -5.00 4.58
CA PHE A 41 -4.42 -5.33 5.93
C PHE A 41 -2.90 -5.49 6.05
N LEU A 42 -2.19 -5.63 4.93
CA LEU A 42 -0.74 -5.80 4.95
C LEU A 42 -0.04 -4.44 5.13
N PRO A 43 1.05 -4.39 5.90
CA PRO A 43 1.73 -3.13 6.25
C PRO A 43 2.75 -2.70 5.16
N GLY A 44 2.35 -2.63 3.89
CA GLY A 44 3.26 -2.38 2.77
C GLY A 44 3.96 -1.03 2.82
N ASP A 45 3.29 0.03 3.24
CA ASP A 45 3.92 1.35 3.38
C ASP A 45 5.08 1.30 4.37
N SER A 46 4.86 0.63 5.51
CA SER A 46 5.90 0.42 6.52
C SER A 46 7.02 -0.47 6.00
N LEU A 47 6.68 -1.51 5.22
CA LEU A 47 7.68 -2.41 4.62
C LEU A 47 8.55 -1.69 3.59
N LEU A 48 8.00 -0.84 2.73
CA LEU A 48 8.75 -0.04 1.77
C LEU A 48 9.75 0.89 2.46
N PHE A 49 9.29 1.56 3.51
CA PHE A 49 10.13 2.47 4.29
C PHE A 49 11.26 1.73 5.01
N ILE A 50 10.93 0.63 5.71
CA ILE A 50 11.90 -0.19 6.46
C ILE A 50 12.91 -0.84 5.50
N ALA A 51 12.47 -1.32 4.35
CA ALA A 51 13.37 -1.87 3.35
C ALA A 51 14.39 -0.84 2.88
N GLY A 52 13.97 0.40 2.64
CA GLY A 52 14.88 1.51 2.34
C GLY A 52 15.86 1.80 3.47
N LEU A 53 15.37 1.86 4.71
CA LEU A 53 16.18 2.12 5.90
C LEU A 53 17.22 1.01 6.12
N LEU A 54 16.82 -0.26 6.03
CA LEU A 54 17.73 -1.40 6.17
C LEU A 54 18.77 -1.47 5.06
N THR A 55 18.41 -1.09 3.83
CA THR A 55 19.38 -0.96 2.73
C THR A 55 20.48 0.03 3.09
N ALA A 56 20.12 1.22 3.61
CA ALA A 56 21.10 2.25 3.97
C ALA A 56 22.02 1.81 5.11
N THR A 57 21.45 1.24 6.18
CA THR A 57 22.24 0.77 7.33
C THR A 57 23.14 -0.42 6.98
N SER A 58 22.74 -1.25 6.01
CA SER A 58 23.55 -2.38 5.53
C SER A 58 24.73 -1.93 4.69
N GLU A 59 24.63 -0.83 3.95
CA GLU A 59 25.73 -0.25 3.17
C GLU A 59 26.84 0.32 4.06
N GLU A 60 26.50 0.84 5.25
CA GLU A 60 27.48 1.42 6.20
C GLU A 60 28.10 0.38 7.16
N SER A 61 27.44 -0.77 7.34
CA SER A 61 27.89 -1.80 8.30
C SER A 61 29.03 -2.62 7.70
N THR A 62 30.26 -2.32 8.11
CA THR A 62 31.49 -3.11 7.82
C THR A 62 31.64 -4.34 8.73
N SER A 63 30.74 -4.57 9.66
CA SER A 63 30.83 -5.67 10.62
C SER A 63 30.47 -7.01 9.99
N ILE A 64 31.46 -7.90 9.96
CA ILE A 64 31.43 -9.25 9.39
C ILE A 64 30.38 -10.19 10.07
N ASN A 65 29.86 -9.79 11.22
CA ASN A 65 29.00 -10.64 12.08
C ASN A 65 27.49 -10.41 11.91
N SER A 66 27.03 -9.64 10.95
CA SER A 66 25.60 -9.40 10.73
C SER A 66 25.05 -10.38 9.70
N GLU A 67 24.76 -11.62 10.15
CA GLU A 67 24.21 -12.71 9.31
C GLU A 67 22.82 -12.43 8.74
N HIS A 68 22.14 -11.38 9.20
CA HIS A 68 20.75 -11.04 8.82
C HIS A 68 20.55 -9.67 8.18
N LEU A 69 21.62 -9.07 7.61
CA LEU A 69 21.48 -7.77 6.96
C LEU A 69 20.83 -7.89 5.56
N PHE A 70 19.84 -7.05 5.33
CA PHE A 70 19.16 -6.92 4.04
C PHE A 70 20.08 -6.24 3.00
N LYS A 71 20.95 -7.02 2.37
CA LYS A 71 21.98 -6.56 1.43
C LYS A 71 21.46 -6.41 -0.01
N VAL A 72 20.41 -5.61 -0.20
CA VAL A 72 19.88 -5.33 -1.54
C VAL A 72 20.17 -3.88 -1.91
N PRO A 73 20.97 -3.60 -2.95
CA PRO A 73 21.23 -2.22 -3.38
C PRO A 73 19.94 -1.49 -3.73
N ILE A 74 19.86 -0.20 -3.39
CA ILE A 74 18.68 0.63 -3.65
C ILE A 74 18.27 0.65 -5.13
N LEU A 75 19.25 0.57 -6.04
CA LEU A 75 19.05 0.52 -7.49
C LEU A 75 18.36 -0.77 -7.97
N ILE A 76 18.46 -1.86 -7.22
CA ILE A 76 17.75 -3.12 -7.48
C ILE A 76 16.43 -3.15 -6.73
N LEU A 77 16.42 -2.64 -5.50
CA LEU A 77 15.25 -2.66 -4.62
C LEU A 77 14.06 -1.92 -5.24
N ILE A 78 14.24 -0.66 -5.63
CA ILE A 78 13.13 0.17 -6.16
C ILE A 78 12.52 -0.43 -7.43
N PRO A 79 13.28 -0.82 -8.47
CA PRO A 79 12.69 -1.46 -9.66
C PRO A 79 11.98 -2.78 -9.36
N SER A 80 12.52 -3.60 -8.46
CA SER A 80 11.91 -4.88 -8.07
C SER A 80 10.57 -4.68 -7.37
N LEU A 81 10.51 -3.75 -6.42
CA LEU A 81 9.29 -3.36 -5.72
C LEU A 81 8.25 -2.79 -6.70
N LEU A 82 8.70 -1.93 -7.63
CA LEU A 82 7.84 -1.35 -8.66
C LEU A 82 7.24 -2.43 -9.57
N ALA A 83 8.06 -3.36 -10.03
CA ALA A 83 7.60 -4.48 -10.85
C ALA A 83 6.55 -5.31 -10.09
N SER A 84 6.82 -5.66 -8.83
CA SER A 84 5.91 -6.41 -7.98
C SER A 84 4.56 -5.69 -7.79
N ALA A 85 4.58 -4.40 -7.44
CA ALA A 85 3.37 -3.62 -7.25
C ALA A 85 2.55 -3.42 -8.54
N VAL A 86 3.23 -3.21 -9.68
CA VAL A 86 2.56 -3.07 -10.99
C VAL A 86 1.90 -4.37 -11.40
N LEU A 87 2.58 -5.51 -11.22
CA LEU A 87 2.04 -6.83 -11.51
C LEU A 87 0.85 -7.16 -10.61
N GLY A 88 0.94 -6.87 -9.31
CA GLY A 88 -0.18 -7.03 -8.39
C GLY A 88 -1.41 -6.26 -8.88
N ASN A 89 -1.25 -4.99 -9.23
CA ASN A 89 -2.35 -4.18 -9.74
C ASN A 89 -2.92 -4.70 -11.07
N PHE A 90 -2.12 -5.32 -11.94
CA PHE A 90 -2.65 -5.96 -13.14
C PHE A 90 -3.56 -7.13 -12.78
N VAL A 91 -3.17 -7.93 -11.78
CA VAL A 91 -4.04 -9.01 -11.27
C VAL A 91 -5.36 -8.44 -10.74
N GLY A 92 -5.32 -7.37 -9.93
CA GLY A 92 -6.50 -6.66 -9.45
C GLY A 92 -7.38 -6.13 -10.59
N TYR A 93 -6.79 -5.52 -11.61
CA TYR A 93 -7.51 -5.03 -12.79
C TYR A 93 -8.21 -6.17 -13.56
N TYR A 94 -7.49 -7.25 -13.85
CA TYR A 94 -8.07 -8.40 -14.56
C TYR A 94 -9.15 -9.11 -13.73
N PHE A 95 -8.98 -9.17 -12.42
CA PHE A 95 -10.02 -9.65 -11.52
C PHE A 95 -11.28 -8.77 -11.62
N GLY A 96 -11.11 -7.45 -11.55
CA GLY A 96 -12.22 -6.51 -11.73
C GLY A 96 -12.89 -6.62 -13.10
N LEU A 97 -12.11 -6.80 -14.17
CA LEU A 97 -12.62 -6.96 -15.53
C LEU A 97 -13.50 -8.22 -15.68
N LYS A 98 -13.06 -9.33 -15.08
CA LYS A 98 -13.80 -10.60 -15.15
C LYS A 98 -15.04 -10.61 -14.25
N THR A 99 -14.99 -9.97 -13.09
CA THR A 99 -16.07 -10.01 -12.10
C THR A 99 -17.06 -8.86 -12.23
N GLY A 100 -16.69 -7.80 -12.98
CA GLY A 100 -17.45 -6.55 -13.07
C GLY A 100 -18.89 -6.74 -13.53
N ASP A 101 -19.11 -7.49 -14.59
CA ASP A 101 -20.45 -7.72 -15.13
C ASP A 101 -21.36 -8.47 -14.12
N VAL A 102 -20.79 -9.44 -13.38
CA VAL A 102 -21.50 -10.18 -12.32
C VAL A 102 -21.80 -9.27 -11.12
N LEU A 103 -20.85 -8.42 -10.75
CA LEU A 103 -21.02 -7.51 -9.61
C LEU A 103 -22.04 -6.41 -9.91
N LEU A 104 -22.09 -5.91 -11.15
CA LEU A 104 -23.05 -4.89 -11.58
C LEU A 104 -24.49 -5.42 -11.67
N THR A 105 -24.68 -6.71 -11.93
CA THR A 105 -26.00 -7.33 -12.00
C THR A 105 -26.55 -7.77 -10.63
N ARG A 106 -25.67 -8.05 -9.65
CA ARG A 106 -26.08 -8.44 -8.28
C ARG A 106 -26.75 -7.29 -7.53
N LYS A 107 -27.64 -7.67 -6.59
CA LYS A 107 -28.21 -6.71 -5.61
C LYS A 107 -27.10 -6.17 -4.70
N ASP A 108 -27.25 -4.92 -4.23
CA ASP A 108 -26.32 -4.32 -3.29
C ASP A 108 -26.12 -5.23 -2.07
N SER A 109 -24.83 -5.45 -1.72
CA SER A 109 -24.41 -6.21 -0.54
C SER A 109 -23.74 -5.28 0.45
N TRP A 110 -23.62 -5.72 1.72
CA TRP A 110 -22.96 -4.94 2.76
C TRP A 110 -21.51 -4.53 2.38
N PHE A 111 -20.78 -5.42 1.72
CA PHE A 111 -19.42 -5.16 1.24
C PHE A 111 -19.34 -4.47 -0.12
N PHE A 112 -20.40 -4.52 -0.93
CA PHE A 112 -20.35 -4.07 -2.31
C PHE A 112 -21.62 -3.29 -2.68
N LYS A 113 -21.48 -1.96 -2.69
CA LYS A 113 -22.57 -1.07 -3.10
C LYS A 113 -22.26 -0.47 -4.46
N LYS A 114 -23.16 -0.61 -5.42
CA LYS A 114 -23.07 0.00 -6.76
C LYS A 114 -22.76 1.48 -6.73
N LYS A 115 -23.24 2.19 -5.68
CA LYS A 115 -22.94 3.61 -5.45
C LYS A 115 -21.43 3.90 -5.46
N TYR A 116 -20.59 3.03 -4.89
CA TYR A 116 -19.13 3.25 -4.87
C TYR A 116 -18.49 3.06 -6.24
N ILE A 117 -19.05 2.15 -7.09
CA ILE A 117 -18.60 1.99 -8.48
C ILE A 117 -18.90 3.26 -9.29
N TYR A 118 -20.11 3.78 -9.17
CA TYR A 118 -20.50 5.02 -9.86
C TYR A 118 -19.66 6.22 -9.39
N LEU A 119 -19.40 6.32 -8.08
CA LEU A 119 -18.52 7.37 -7.53
C LEU A 119 -17.08 7.24 -8.04
N ALA A 120 -16.54 6.03 -8.13
CA ALA A 120 -15.21 5.80 -8.67
C ALA A 120 -15.15 6.12 -10.17
N SER A 121 -16.18 5.72 -10.93
CA SER A 121 -16.32 6.05 -12.36
C SER A 121 -16.41 7.57 -12.58
N ASP A 122 -17.26 8.27 -11.82
CA ASP A 122 -17.42 9.73 -11.89
C ASP A 122 -16.13 10.45 -11.50
N PHE A 123 -15.43 9.97 -10.45
CA PHE A 123 -14.14 10.51 -10.04
C PHE A 123 -13.08 10.34 -11.13
N TYR A 124 -13.07 9.16 -11.79
CA TYR A 124 -12.19 8.92 -12.92
C TYR A 124 -12.54 9.83 -14.12
N HIS A 125 -13.82 9.95 -14.47
CA HIS A 125 -14.25 10.84 -15.56
C HIS A 125 -13.90 12.29 -15.30
N LYS A 126 -13.98 12.75 -14.05
CA LYS A 126 -13.64 14.15 -13.69
C LYS A 126 -12.15 14.42 -13.59
N ARG A 127 -11.36 13.46 -13.10
CA ARG A 127 -9.92 13.64 -12.83
C ARG A 127 -9.00 12.86 -13.75
N GLY A 128 -9.55 12.00 -14.60
CA GLY A 128 -8.77 11.17 -15.52
C GLY A 128 -7.76 10.28 -14.79
N GLY A 129 -6.61 10.06 -15.42
CA GLY A 129 -5.54 9.23 -14.87
C GLY A 129 -4.96 9.71 -13.55
N MET A 130 -5.10 11.02 -13.25
CA MET A 130 -4.67 11.59 -11.96
C MET A 130 -5.41 10.94 -10.79
N ALA A 131 -6.64 10.45 -10.99
CA ALA A 131 -7.40 9.71 -9.97
C ALA A 131 -6.69 8.41 -9.56
N ILE A 132 -6.07 7.71 -10.51
CA ILE A 132 -5.32 6.47 -10.28
C ILE A 132 -4.03 6.78 -9.53
N ILE A 133 -3.31 7.83 -9.93
CA ILE A 133 -2.05 8.24 -9.29
C ILE A 133 -2.30 8.67 -7.85
N LEU A 134 -3.23 9.60 -7.62
CA LEU A 134 -3.54 10.13 -6.29
C LEU A 134 -4.16 9.08 -5.37
N GLY A 135 -4.96 8.17 -5.91
CA GLY A 135 -5.57 7.07 -5.17
C GLY A 135 -4.53 6.16 -4.51
N ARG A 136 -3.32 6.08 -5.04
CA ARG A 136 -2.23 5.27 -4.47
C ARG A 136 -1.71 5.77 -3.12
N PHE A 137 -1.80 7.06 -2.88
CA PHE A 137 -1.39 7.66 -1.61
C PHE A 137 -2.43 7.49 -0.49
N LEU A 138 -3.58 6.91 -0.81
CA LEU A 138 -4.63 6.62 0.16
C LEU A 138 -4.70 5.09 0.39
N PRO A 139 -4.31 4.58 1.56
CA PRO A 139 -4.07 3.14 1.81
C PRO A 139 -5.24 2.24 1.40
N ILE A 140 -6.46 2.63 1.74
CA ILE A 140 -7.66 1.85 1.38
C ILE A 140 -7.96 1.97 -0.11
N ILE A 141 -7.86 3.17 -0.68
CA ILE A 141 -8.28 3.44 -2.06
C ILE A 141 -7.35 2.73 -3.05
N ARG A 142 -6.04 2.65 -2.77
CA ARG A 142 -5.05 2.06 -3.68
C ARG A 142 -5.31 0.60 -4.01
N THR A 143 -5.81 -0.20 -3.07
CA THR A 143 -6.11 -1.63 -3.31
C THR A 143 -7.38 -1.82 -4.14
N PHE A 144 -8.33 -0.90 -4.04
CA PHE A 144 -9.58 -0.95 -4.78
C PHE A 144 -9.50 -0.33 -6.17
N VAL A 145 -8.63 0.68 -6.38
CA VAL A 145 -8.51 1.39 -7.66
C VAL A 145 -8.28 0.46 -8.86
N PRO A 146 -7.35 -0.54 -8.81
CA PRO A 146 -7.17 -1.46 -9.93
C PRO A 146 -8.41 -2.29 -10.23
N ILE A 147 -9.07 -2.79 -9.19
CA ILE A 147 -10.28 -3.60 -9.31
C ILE A 147 -11.41 -2.76 -9.93
N PHE A 148 -11.61 -1.54 -9.45
CA PHE A 148 -12.62 -0.64 -10.02
C PHE A 148 -12.29 -0.24 -11.45
N ALA A 149 -11.02 0.01 -11.78
CA ALA A 149 -10.60 0.29 -13.15
C ALA A 149 -10.95 -0.88 -14.09
N GLY A 150 -10.82 -2.12 -13.62
CA GLY A 150 -11.26 -3.32 -14.34
C GLY A 150 -12.77 -3.40 -14.48
N ILE A 151 -13.55 -3.18 -13.41
CA ILE A 151 -15.01 -3.21 -13.41
C ILE A 151 -15.61 -2.21 -14.42
N VAL A 152 -15.06 -0.98 -14.46
CA VAL A 152 -15.50 0.05 -15.41
C VAL A 152 -14.89 -0.11 -16.81
N LYS A 153 -14.15 -1.20 -17.05
CA LYS A 153 -13.51 -1.53 -18.33
C LYS A 153 -12.63 -0.40 -18.88
N LEU A 154 -11.86 0.22 -17.98
CA LEU A 154 -10.91 1.26 -18.37
C LEU A 154 -9.91 0.71 -19.38
N GLU A 155 -9.52 1.52 -20.37
CA GLU A 155 -8.51 1.15 -21.36
C GLU A 155 -7.20 0.73 -20.69
N PHE A 156 -6.77 -0.52 -20.92
CA PHE A 156 -5.62 -1.12 -20.23
C PHE A 156 -4.34 -0.32 -20.40
N LYS A 157 -4.07 0.25 -21.59
CA LYS A 157 -2.87 1.07 -21.83
C LYS A 157 -2.83 2.30 -20.94
N LYS A 158 -3.96 2.99 -20.77
CA LYS A 158 -4.08 4.15 -19.89
C LYS A 158 -3.93 3.74 -18.44
N PHE A 159 -4.60 2.66 -18.04
CA PHE A 159 -4.46 2.11 -16.68
C PHE A 159 -3.00 1.74 -16.40
N ALA A 160 -2.34 0.99 -17.28
CA ALA A 160 -0.94 0.56 -17.12
C ALA A 160 0.02 1.75 -16.95
N LEU A 161 -0.13 2.80 -17.78
CA LEU A 161 0.68 4.01 -17.68
C LEU A 161 0.52 4.70 -16.32
N TYR A 162 -0.73 4.98 -15.91
CA TYR A 162 -0.99 5.65 -14.63
C TYR A 162 -0.64 4.77 -13.43
N ASN A 163 -0.81 3.45 -13.57
CA ASN A 163 -0.39 2.46 -12.61
C ASN A 163 1.13 2.49 -12.40
N PHE A 164 1.90 2.51 -13.49
CA PHE A 164 3.36 2.59 -13.44
C PHE A 164 3.84 3.92 -12.83
N VAL A 165 3.33 5.04 -13.32
CA VAL A 165 3.71 6.38 -12.83
C VAL A 165 3.37 6.55 -11.35
N GLY A 166 2.14 6.22 -10.96
CA GLY A 166 1.73 6.30 -9.55
C GLY A 166 2.51 5.34 -8.65
N GLY A 167 2.81 4.12 -9.14
CA GLY A 167 3.65 3.15 -8.44
C GLY A 167 5.07 3.64 -8.24
N PHE A 168 5.66 4.22 -9.28
CA PHE A 168 7.01 4.79 -9.21
C PHE A 168 7.10 5.89 -8.14
N PHE A 169 6.19 6.86 -8.15
CA PHE A 169 6.20 7.92 -7.14
C PHE A 169 5.97 7.39 -5.73
N TRP A 170 5.00 6.51 -5.54
CA TRP A 170 4.68 5.96 -4.22
C TRP A 170 5.86 5.16 -3.65
N ILE A 171 6.40 4.18 -4.41
CA ILE A 171 7.50 3.33 -3.95
C ILE A 171 8.76 4.15 -3.74
N SER A 172 9.14 4.99 -4.71
CA SER A 172 10.35 5.80 -4.61
C SER A 172 10.29 6.75 -3.41
N THR A 173 9.15 7.39 -3.17
CA THR A 173 9.00 8.33 -2.05
C THR A 173 9.21 7.61 -0.70
N LEU A 174 8.53 6.48 -0.48
CA LEU A 174 8.63 5.77 0.80
C LEU A 174 9.99 5.10 0.98
N THR A 175 10.49 4.42 -0.05
CA THR A 175 11.77 3.71 0.04
C THR A 175 12.95 4.67 0.16
N LEU A 176 12.96 5.77 -0.60
CA LEU A 176 14.02 6.78 -0.48
C LEU A 176 13.93 7.56 0.84
N ALA A 177 12.72 7.84 1.34
CA ALA A 177 12.56 8.47 2.66
C ALA A 177 13.17 7.58 3.75
N GLY A 178 12.91 6.27 3.74
CA GLY A 178 13.56 5.31 4.63
C GLY A 178 15.07 5.26 4.45
N TYR A 179 15.54 5.20 3.21
CA TYR A 179 16.97 5.14 2.87
C TYR A 179 17.73 6.37 3.36
N PHE A 180 17.26 7.58 3.08
CA PHE A 180 17.91 8.79 3.55
C PHE A 180 17.87 8.95 5.07
N LEU A 181 16.77 8.52 5.70
CA LEU A 181 16.68 8.53 7.15
C LEU A 181 17.67 7.55 7.78
N GLY A 182 17.78 6.32 7.24
CA GLY A 182 18.76 5.32 7.69
C GLY A 182 20.20 5.79 7.52
N LYS A 183 20.49 6.46 6.40
CA LYS A 183 21.82 7.04 6.14
C LYS A 183 22.18 8.20 7.09
N THR A 184 21.17 9.02 7.45
CA THR A 184 21.40 10.16 8.34
C THR A 184 21.47 9.73 9.81
N TYR A 185 20.69 8.73 10.20
CA TYR A 185 20.57 8.23 11.57
C TYR A 185 20.67 6.70 11.61
N PRO A 186 21.87 6.11 11.48
CA PRO A 186 22.05 4.65 11.46
C PRO A 186 21.49 3.94 12.69
N ALA A 187 21.52 4.61 13.86
CA ALA A 187 20.95 4.08 15.11
C ALA A 187 19.44 3.79 15.06
N LEU A 188 18.71 4.35 14.08
CA LEU A 188 17.30 4.02 13.89
C LEU A 188 17.08 2.58 13.40
N GLY A 189 18.10 1.97 12.81
CA GLY A 189 18.08 0.55 12.46
C GLY A 189 17.90 -0.37 13.67
N ASP A 190 18.39 0.05 14.84
CA ASP A 190 18.25 -0.70 16.10
C ASP A 190 16.88 -0.47 16.78
N HIS A 191 16.18 0.59 16.37
CA HIS A 191 14.91 1.03 16.96
C HIS A 191 13.74 1.02 15.96
N LEU A 192 13.73 0.05 15.04
CA LEU A 192 12.70 -0.08 13.98
C LEU A 192 11.27 -0.13 14.54
N GLU A 193 11.07 -0.62 15.75
CA GLU A 193 9.75 -0.71 16.39
C GLU A 193 9.09 0.66 16.52
N TYR A 194 9.84 1.67 16.97
CA TYR A 194 9.31 3.04 17.08
C TYR A 194 9.02 3.65 15.71
N VAL A 195 9.85 3.36 14.71
CA VAL A 195 9.66 3.81 13.33
C VAL A 195 8.38 3.21 12.75
N VAL A 196 8.14 1.92 12.96
CA VAL A 196 6.91 1.22 12.52
C VAL A 196 5.67 1.83 13.15
N VAL A 197 5.67 1.99 14.49
CA VAL A 197 4.55 2.59 15.22
C VAL A 197 4.26 4.00 14.71
N PHE A 198 5.30 4.81 14.51
CA PHE A 198 5.17 6.17 13.96
C PHE A 198 4.55 6.17 12.56
N LEU A 199 4.99 5.29 11.67
CA LEU A 199 4.45 5.16 10.31
C LEU A 199 2.98 4.71 10.31
N ILE A 200 2.61 3.77 11.18
CA ILE A 200 1.22 3.32 11.35
C ILE A 200 0.35 4.50 11.81
N ILE A 201 0.81 5.26 12.79
CA ILE A 201 0.08 6.44 13.28
C ILE A 201 -0.12 7.45 12.15
N ILE A 202 0.93 7.79 11.39
CA ILE A 202 0.85 8.72 10.25
C ILE A 202 -0.15 8.21 9.21
N SER A 203 -0.12 6.92 8.87
CA SER A 203 -1.03 6.31 7.89
C SER A 203 -2.49 6.35 8.33
N LEU A 204 -2.77 6.37 9.63
CA LEU A 204 -4.12 6.47 10.18
C LEU A 204 -4.65 7.91 10.24
N ILE A 205 -3.79 8.93 10.21
CA ILE A 205 -4.19 10.34 10.29
C ILE A 205 -5.22 10.73 9.22
N PRO A 206 -5.02 10.47 7.91
CA PRO A 206 -6.00 10.86 6.89
C PRO A 206 -7.35 10.16 7.06
N ILE A 207 -7.35 8.93 7.55
CA ILE A 207 -8.58 8.17 7.84
C ILE A 207 -9.34 8.83 9.00
N ALA A 208 -8.64 9.13 10.09
CA ALA A 208 -9.21 9.80 11.26
C ALA A 208 -9.76 11.18 10.90
N VAL A 209 -8.99 12.00 10.18
CA VAL A 209 -9.42 13.34 9.73
C VAL A 209 -10.68 13.26 8.87
N THR A 210 -10.76 12.32 7.95
CA THR A 210 -11.92 12.12 7.06
C THR A 210 -13.14 11.68 7.87
N TYR A 211 -12.97 10.78 8.82
CA TYR A 211 -14.02 10.32 9.72
C TYR A 211 -14.61 11.47 10.56
N PHE A 212 -13.74 12.27 11.19
CA PHE A 212 -14.19 13.40 12.02
C PHE A 212 -14.85 14.50 11.18
N LYS A 213 -14.35 14.81 9.98
CA LYS A 213 -14.98 15.77 9.06
C LYS A 213 -16.38 15.33 8.63
N ASN A 214 -16.55 14.05 8.29
CA ASN A 214 -17.86 13.52 7.90
C ASN A 214 -18.84 13.50 9.07
N LYS A 215 -18.41 13.17 10.28
CA LYS A 215 -19.23 13.20 11.48
C LYS A 215 -19.67 14.64 11.81
N ALA A 216 -18.77 15.60 11.74
CA ALA A 216 -19.08 17.02 11.95
C ALA A 216 -20.08 17.55 10.91
N ARG A 217 -19.98 17.11 9.64
CA ARG A 217 -20.92 17.48 8.58
C ARG A 217 -22.32 16.91 8.82
N GLN A 218 -22.41 15.67 9.28
CA GLN A 218 -23.71 15.06 9.61
C GLN A 218 -24.40 15.75 10.80
N ILE A 219 -23.62 16.18 11.81
CA ILE A 219 -24.16 16.93 12.97
C ILE A 219 -24.71 18.29 12.53
N LYS A 220 -23.98 19.00 11.65
CA LYS A 220 -24.44 20.30 11.11
C LYS A 220 -25.71 20.17 10.26
N LEU A 221 -25.84 19.11 9.47
CA LEU A 221 -27.05 18.88 8.67
C LEU A 221 -28.26 18.59 9.55
N LYS A 222 -28.12 17.82 10.62
CA LYS A 222 -29.19 17.57 11.60
C LYS A 222 -29.62 18.82 12.39
N HIS A 223 -28.72 19.77 12.61
CA HIS A 223 -29.03 21.00 13.34
C HIS A 223 -29.75 22.05 12.49
N ASN A 224 -29.63 21.96 11.15
CA ASN A 224 -30.33 22.86 10.23
C ASN A 224 -31.71 22.34 9.78
N GLU A 225 -32.13 21.14 10.22
CA GLU A 225 -33.46 20.57 9.96
C GLU A 225 -34.45 20.77 11.13
N HIS A 226 -34.01 21.44 12.19
CA HIS A 226 -34.83 21.90 13.32
C HIS A 226 -34.82 23.43 13.40
#